data_a21c728f490570b79667eef958178151
#
_entry.id   a21c728f490570b79667eef958178151
#
_cell.length_a   1.000
_cell.length_b   1.000
_cell.length_c   1.000
_cell.angle_alpha   90.00
_cell.angle_beta   90.00
_cell.angle_gamma   90.00
#
_symmetry.space_group_name_H-M   'P 1'
#
loop_
_entity.id
_entity.type
_entity.pdbx_description
1 polymer ?
#
loop_
_entity_poly.entity_id
_entity_poly.type
_entity_poly.pdbx_seq_one_letter_code
_entity_poly.pdbx_strand_id
1 'polypeptide(L)'
;MTIYAPKKVDVGWFLEQNHGKFVFYEPTPLFKERQKPLSNRAVQACPAINELERDYFVIKNPFDIRLRCSKNKDSYDLHVVEEGTRIDDDLISEFVFLMQPEFWRKKSVPVIQIKVPYFFLTDEPCYMTMLAPYMSQSSVKWPGLMVGGRMPINIWPRILNFAFEWYDLEQDLILRRGQDLCYLYFETENLRSKAKLMEIENTKELQEYRSGIASTPKFMSNTFSLFETALKRRPKKLLVKKNNE
;
A
#
# COMPACT_ATOMS: atom_id res chain seq x y z
N MET A 1 -29.92 -24.69 7.23
CA MET A 1 -28.80 -24.14 6.41
C MET A 1 -27.67 -23.80 7.38
N THR A 2 -26.66 -24.67 7.47
CA THR A 2 -25.55 -24.45 8.42
C THR A 2 -24.69 -23.32 7.89
N ILE A 3 -24.74 -22.18 8.54
CA ILE A 3 -23.87 -21.04 8.20
C ILE A 3 -22.45 -21.39 8.72
N TYR A 4 -21.62 -21.97 7.86
CA TYR A 4 -20.22 -22.18 8.19
C TYR A 4 -19.55 -20.81 8.37
N ALA A 5 -18.84 -20.64 9.48
CA ALA A 5 -17.99 -19.47 9.67
C ALA A 5 -17.01 -19.34 8.49
N PRO A 6 -16.80 -18.15 7.94
CA PRO A 6 -15.87 -17.96 6.84
C PRO A 6 -14.47 -18.45 7.22
N LYS A 7 -13.82 -19.21 6.33
CA LYS A 7 -12.42 -19.58 6.51
C LYS A 7 -11.60 -18.28 6.59
N LYS A 8 -10.68 -18.21 7.54
CA LYS A 8 -9.71 -17.11 7.61
C LYS A 8 -8.45 -17.49 6.88
N VAL A 9 -7.93 -16.58 6.06
CA VAL A 9 -6.62 -16.68 5.41
C VAL A 9 -5.68 -15.74 6.13
N ASP A 10 -4.62 -16.28 6.71
CA ASP A 10 -3.63 -15.47 7.41
C ASP A 10 -2.77 -14.71 6.39
N VAL A 11 -2.74 -13.40 6.54
CA VAL A 11 -1.89 -12.48 5.77
C VAL A 11 -0.89 -11.85 6.71
N GLY A 12 0.38 -12.21 6.54
CA GLY A 12 1.47 -11.66 7.31
C GLY A 12 1.85 -10.27 6.82
N TRP A 13 2.23 -9.39 7.73
CA TRP A 13 2.83 -8.11 7.41
C TRP A 13 4.02 -7.80 8.32
N PHE A 14 4.97 -7.03 7.81
CA PHE A 14 6.09 -6.49 8.59
C PHE A 14 6.61 -5.20 7.94
N LEU A 15 7.42 -4.46 8.68
CA LEU A 15 8.13 -3.27 8.20
C LEU A 15 9.56 -3.64 7.83
N GLU A 16 10.01 -3.29 6.64
CA GLU A 16 11.35 -3.63 6.15
C GLU A 16 12.46 -2.97 6.96
N GLN A 17 12.25 -1.74 7.37
CA GLN A 17 13.23 -0.98 8.14
C GLN A 17 12.51 -0.26 9.28
N ASN A 18 13.08 -0.39 10.46
CA ASN A 18 12.70 0.44 11.59
C ASN A 18 13.57 1.71 11.51
N HIS A 19 13.23 2.62 10.61
CA HIS A 19 13.83 3.95 10.64
C HIS A 19 13.35 4.60 11.93
N GLY A 20 14.13 4.56 12.99
CA GLY A 20 13.76 5.03 14.34
C GLY A 20 13.25 6.48 14.42
N LYS A 21 13.10 7.14 13.28
CA LYS A 21 12.56 8.49 13.11
C LYS A 21 11.05 8.52 12.84
N PHE A 22 10.41 7.39 12.49
CA PHE A 22 8.98 7.35 12.18
C PHE A 22 8.25 6.28 12.97
N VAL A 23 7.06 6.62 13.42
CA VAL A 23 6.09 5.66 13.95
C VAL A 23 5.13 5.30 12.81
N PHE A 24 5.26 4.08 12.33
CA PHE A 24 4.34 3.50 11.37
C PHE A 24 3.13 2.93 12.10
N TYR A 25 1.96 3.05 11.49
CA TYR A 25 0.71 2.53 12.05
C TYR A 25 0.50 1.09 11.64
N GLU A 26 -0.06 0.26 12.53
CA GLU A 26 -0.51 -1.06 12.13
C GLU A 26 -1.61 -0.96 11.06
N PRO A 27 -1.59 -1.83 10.02
CA PRO A 27 -2.71 -1.92 9.09
C PRO A 27 -3.98 -2.35 9.84
N THR A 28 -5.04 -1.55 9.77
CA THR A 28 -6.29 -1.80 10.50
C THR A 28 -7.47 -2.00 9.56
N PRO A 29 -8.45 -2.83 9.91
CA PRO A 29 -9.70 -2.91 9.14
C PRO A 29 -10.38 -1.55 9.09
N LEU A 30 -10.79 -1.11 7.89
CA LEU A 30 -11.46 0.17 7.70
C LEU A 30 -12.72 0.30 8.56
N PHE A 31 -13.46 -0.78 8.75
CA PHE A 31 -14.62 -0.84 9.63
C PHE A 31 -14.34 -0.38 11.08
N LYS A 32 -13.13 -0.61 11.59
CA LYS A 32 -12.75 -0.20 12.96
C LYS A 32 -12.48 1.30 13.08
N GLU A 33 -12.16 1.96 11.98
CA GLU A 33 -11.82 3.38 11.94
C GLU A 33 -13.06 4.29 11.89
N ARG A 34 -14.21 3.71 11.58
CA ARG A 34 -15.42 4.51 11.37
C ARG A 34 -16.05 4.98 12.69
N GLN A 35 -16.68 6.13 12.62
CA GLN A 35 -17.54 6.63 13.70
C GLN A 35 -18.84 5.82 13.77
N LYS A 36 -19.44 5.75 14.97
CA LYS A 36 -20.76 5.16 15.14
C LYS A 36 -21.79 5.93 14.30
N PRO A 37 -22.71 5.24 13.60
CA PRO A 37 -23.73 5.91 12.84
C PRO A 37 -24.66 6.72 13.77
N LEU A 38 -25.02 7.92 13.32
CA LEU A 38 -25.92 8.81 14.06
C LEU A 38 -27.35 8.26 14.17
N SER A 39 -27.74 7.41 13.23
CA SER A 39 -29.04 6.72 13.22
C SER A 39 -28.94 5.42 12.40
N ASN A 40 -29.95 4.56 12.54
CA ASN A 40 -30.08 3.34 11.73
C ASN A 40 -30.36 3.63 10.24
N ARG A 41 -30.65 4.88 9.88
CA ARG A 41 -30.86 5.33 8.49
C ARG A 41 -29.64 6.03 7.91
N ALA A 42 -28.58 6.21 8.69
CA ALA A 42 -27.34 6.80 8.21
C ALA A 42 -26.66 5.88 7.17
N VAL A 43 -25.93 6.47 6.24
CA VAL A 43 -25.18 5.73 5.21
C VAL A 43 -24.27 4.67 5.82
N GLN A 44 -23.64 4.97 6.96
CA GLN A 44 -22.79 4.04 7.69
C GLN A 44 -23.54 2.82 8.26
N ALA A 45 -24.87 2.89 8.40
CA ALA A 45 -25.69 1.76 8.84
C ALA A 45 -26.10 0.84 7.67
N CYS A 46 -25.84 1.23 6.42
CA CYS A 46 -26.17 0.43 5.24
C CYS A 46 -25.37 -0.89 5.24
N PRO A 47 -26.04 -2.06 5.11
CA PRO A 47 -25.35 -3.35 5.05
C PRO A 47 -24.29 -3.44 3.95
N ALA A 48 -24.56 -2.85 2.78
CA ALA A 48 -23.61 -2.85 1.66
C ALA A 48 -22.31 -2.09 2.00
N ILE A 49 -22.42 -0.95 2.67
CA ILE A 49 -21.26 -0.18 3.15
C ILE A 49 -20.52 -0.97 4.23
N ASN A 50 -21.25 -1.60 5.14
CA ASN A 50 -20.66 -2.41 6.21
C ASN A 50 -19.85 -3.58 5.67
N GLU A 51 -20.35 -4.30 4.66
CA GLU A 51 -19.63 -5.41 4.04
C GLU A 51 -18.38 -4.91 3.30
N LEU A 52 -18.50 -3.80 2.55
CA LEU A 52 -17.37 -3.19 1.87
C LEU A 52 -16.24 -2.82 2.86
N GLU A 53 -16.57 -2.07 3.92
CA GLU A 53 -15.59 -1.59 4.90
C GLU A 53 -14.93 -2.71 5.72
N ARG A 54 -15.58 -3.87 5.85
CA ARG A 54 -15.02 -5.03 6.56
C ARG A 54 -13.92 -5.74 5.78
N ASP A 55 -13.94 -5.63 4.47
CA ASP A 55 -13.01 -6.34 3.59
C ASP A 55 -11.79 -5.49 3.23
N TYR A 56 -11.83 -4.17 3.58
CA TYR A 56 -10.72 -3.26 3.37
C TYR A 56 -9.90 -3.04 4.64
N PHE A 57 -8.59 -2.88 4.43
CA PHE A 57 -7.65 -2.45 5.45
C PHE A 57 -7.08 -1.09 5.07
N VAL A 58 -6.86 -0.23 6.05
CA VAL A 58 -6.30 1.09 5.83
C VAL A 58 -4.83 1.13 6.22
N ILE A 59 -4.02 1.72 5.36
CA ILE A 59 -2.66 2.16 5.66
C ILE A 59 -2.70 3.65 5.92
N LYS A 60 -2.24 4.04 7.10
CA LYS A 60 -2.14 5.44 7.50
C LYS A 60 -0.84 6.06 7.02
N ASN A 61 -0.88 7.31 6.66
CA ASN A 61 0.31 8.09 6.35
C ASN A 61 1.15 8.31 7.62
N PRO A 62 2.46 7.99 7.61
CA PRO A 62 3.30 8.07 8.80
C PRO A 62 3.89 9.47 9.07
N PHE A 63 3.76 10.43 8.14
CA PHE A 63 4.42 11.73 8.22
C PHE A 63 3.55 12.89 7.75
N ASP A 64 3.94 14.11 8.11
CA ASP A 64 3.40 15.35 7.54
C ASP A 64 4.31 15.81 6.43
N ILE A 65 3.79 15.87 5.19
CA ILE A 65 4.53 16.34 4.02
C ILE A 65 3.62 17.18 3.12
N ARG A 66 4.19 18.25 2.56
CA ARG A 66 3.59 19.06 1.51
C ARG A 66 4.53 19.10 0.32
N LEU A 67 4.04 18.63 -0.81
CA LEU A 67 4.79 18.53 -2.05
C LEU A 67 4.18 19.45 -3.10
N ARG A 68 5.04 20.05 -3.92
CA ARG A 68 4.67 20.85 -5.09
C ARG A 68 5.33 20.27 -6.32
N CYS A 69 4.55 20.06 -7.37
CA CYS A 69 5.08 19.72 -8.69
C CYS A 69 4.99 20.96 -9.58
N SER A 70 6.11 21.36 -10.18
CA SER A 70 6.16 22.48 -11.09
C SER A 70 6.67 22.06 -12.47
N LYS A 71 6.20 22.71 -13.52
CA LYS A 71 6.69 22.49 -14.88
C LYS A 71 7.84 23.47 -15.18
N ASN A 72 8.96 22.91 -15.64
CA ASN A 72 10.13 23.68 -16.05
C ASN A 72 10.48 23.37 -17.51
N LYS A 73 10.11 24.27 -18.46
CA LYS A 73 10.26 24.06 -19.91
C LYS A 73 9.71 22.70 -20.36
N ASP A 74 10.59 21.73 -20.59
CA ASP A 74 10.23 20.38 -21.07
C ASP A 74 10.30 19.31 -19.97
N SER A 75 10.55 19.70 -18.72
CA SER A 75 10.67 18.83 -17.55
C SER A 75 9.68 19.21 -16.47
N TYR A 76 9.68 18.40 -15.40
CA TYR A 76 8.95 18.67 -14.17
C TYR A 76 9.91 18.53 -13.01
N ASP A 77 9.68 19.33 -11.98
CA ASP A 77 10.45 19.32 -10.74
C ASP A 77 9.52 19.07 -9.56
N LEU A 78 9.97 18.25 -8.62
CA LEU A 78 9.27 17.97 -7.37
C LEU A 78 9.97 18.72 -6.24
N HIS A 79 9.21 19.53 -5.53
CA HIS A 79 9.71 20.34 -4.41
C HIS A 79 9.01 19.94 -3.13
N VAL A 80 9.78 19.92 -2.05
CA VAL A 80 9.23 19.87 -0.71
C VAL A 80 8.93 21.29 -0.25
N VAL A 81 7.71 21.52 0.23
CA VAL A 81 7.30 22.80 0.77
C VAL A 81 7.50 22.76 2.29
N GLU A 82 8.43 23.56 2.84
CA GLU A 82 8.76 23.58 4.26
C GLU A 82 7.54 23.84 5.13
N GLU A 83 6.69 24.80 4.73
CA GLU A 83 5.45 25.06 5.42
C GLU A 83 4.49 23.87 5.31
N GLY A 84 4.33 23.16 6.42
CA GLY A 84 3.46 21.99 6.53
C GLY A 84 4.18 20.65 6.36
N THR A 85 5.49 20.65 6.18
CA THR A 85 6.36 19.48 6.22
C THR A 85 7.06 19.40 7.58
N ARG A 86 7.11 18.20 8.15
CA ARG A 86 7.74 17.94 9.47
C ARG A 86 8.68 16.75 9.41
N ILE A 87 9.42 16.62 8.33
CA ILE A 87 10.47 15.62 8.16
C ILE A 87 11.64 16.24 7.40
N ASP A 88 12.84 15.73 7.63
CA ASP A 88 14.06 16.19 6.97
C ASP A 88 14.04 15.83 5.48
N ASP A 89 14.56 16.71 4.62
CA ASP A 89 14.59 16.52 3.16
C ASP A 89 15.33 15.24 2.73
N ASP A 90 16.41 14.89 3.41
CA ASP A 90 17.16 13.65 3.16
C ASP A 90 16.28 12.42 3.33
N LEU A 91 15.41 12.43 4.35
CA LEU A 91 14.47 11.34 4.58
C LEU A 91 13.35 11.32 3.56
N ILE A 92 12.87 12.49 3.11
CA ILE A 92 11.82 12.57 2.09
C ILE A 92 12.31 11.90 0.80
N SER A 93 13.55 12.13 0.41
CA SER A 93 14.13 11.56 -0.81
C SER A 93 14.19 10.02 -0.81
N GLU A 94 14.18 9.38 0.36
CA GLU A 94 14.09 7.92 0.48
C GLU A 94 12.70 7.37 0.18
N PHE A 95 11.65 8.17 0.44
CA PHE A 95 10.26 7.74 0.33
C PHE A 95 9.54 8.30 -0.89
N VAL A 96 9.89 9.51 -1.34
CA VAL A 96 9.15 10.21 -2.40
C VAL A 96 10.11 10.68 -3.47
N PHE A 97 9.80 10.36 -4.73
CA PHE A 97 10.61 10.81 -5.86
C PHE A 97 9.79 10.94 -7.14
N LEU A 98 10.19 11.86 -8.00
CA LEU A 98 9.65 12.02 -9.33
C LEU A 98 10.16 10.88 -10.22
N MET A 99 9.24 10.16 -10.86
CA MET A 99 9.58 9.11 -11.82
C MET A 99 10.12 9.70 -13.11
N GLN A 100 11.02 8.97 -13.77
CA GLN A 100 11.48 9.34 -15.11
C GLN A 100 10.31 9.31 -16.12
N PRO A 101 10.25 10.24 -17.09
CA PRO A 101 9.11 10.38 -18.00
C PRO A 101 8.75 9.12 -18.79
N GLU A 102 9.71 8.25 -19.08
CA GLU A 102 9.48 6.96 -19.75
C GLU A 102 8.61 5.98 -18.96
N PHE A 103 8.49 6.16 -17.65
CA PHE A 103 7.63 5.35 -16.79
C PHE A 103 6.23 5.94 -16.55
N TRP A 104 5.94 7.11 -17.14
CA TRP A 104 4.63 7.74 -16.99
C TRP A 104 3.60 7.08 -17.89
N ARG A 105 2.38 6.91 -17.40
CA ARG A 105 1.29 6.39 -18.23
C ARG A 105 0.86 7.38 -19.31
N LYS A 106 1.04 8.67 -19.07
CA LYS A 106 0.71 9.77 -19.98
C LYS A 106 1.90 10.74 -20.03
N LYS A 107 2.37 11.08 -21.21
CA LYS A 107 3.57 11.93 -21.41
C LYS A 107 3.50 13.31 -20.74
N SER A 108 2.29 13.85 -20.55
CA SER A 108 2.07 15.19 -19.98
C SER A 108 1.65 15.19 -18.52
N VAL A 109 1.60 14.05 -17.88
CA VAL A 109 1.16 13.91 -16.48
C VAL A 109 2.31 13.38 -15.66
N PRO A 110 2.97 14.22 -14.85
CA PRO A 110 4.09 13.79 -14.02
C PRO A 110 3.62 12.77 -12.98
N VAL A 111 4.47 11.79 -12.73
CA VAL A 111 4.21 10.71 -11.79
C VAL A 111 5.25 10.76 -10.68
N ILE A 112 4.80 10.90 -9.45
CA ILE A 112 5.63 10.67 -8.27
C ILE A 112 5.41 9.25 -7.74
N GLN A 113 6.43 8.68 -7.14
CA GLN A 113 6.32 7.42 -6.43
C GLN A 113 6.51 7.67 -4.94
N ILE A 114 5.59 7.11 -4.14
CA ILE A 114 5.66 7.16 -2.67
C ILE A 114 5.82 5.72 -2.18
N LYS A 115 6.92 5.47 -1.46
CA LYS A 115 7.22 4.18 -0.85
C LYS A 115 6.85 4.22 0.62
N VAL A 116 6.31 3.13 1.10
CA VAL A 116 6.11 2.89 2.53
C VAL A 116 6.59 1.48 2.87
N PRO A 117 7.31 1.28 3.97
CA PRO A 117 8.12 0.09 4.21
C PRO A 117 7.31 -1.15 4.59
N TYR A 118 6.03 -1.22 4.25
CA TYR A 118 5.20 -2.39 4.53
C TYR A 118 5.43 -3.49 3.49
N PHE A 119 5.56 -4.71 3.97
CA PHE A 119 5.43 -5.92 3.18
C PHE A 119 4.21 -6.71 3.60
N PHE A 120 3.55 -7.30 2.62
CA PHE A 120 2.45 -8.22 2.82
C PHE A 120 2.73 -9.54 2.11
N LEU A 121 2.45 -10.64 2.77
CA LEU A 121 2.66 -11.99 2.22
C LEU A 121 1.71 -12.99 2.86
N THR A 122 1.54 -14.13 2.20
CA THR A 122 0.71 -15.22 2.69
C THR A 122 1.22 -16.56 2.19
N ASP A 123 0.90 -17.63 2.91
CA ASP A 123 1.19 -18.99 2.46
C ASP A 123 0.17 -19.53 1.45
N GLU A 124 -1.07 -19.00 1.48
CA GLU A 124 -2.15 -19.40 0.56
C GLU A 124 -2.21 -18.47 -0.66
N PRO A 125 -2.74 -18.93 -1.81
CA PRO A 125 -2.96 -18.06 -2.97
C PRO A 125 -3.83 -16.85 -2.61
N CYS A 126 -3.28 -15.66 -2.84
CA CYS A 126 -3.97 -14.42 -2.51
C CYS A 126 -3.39 -13.26 -3.33
N TYR A 127 -4.28 -12.42 -3.84
CA TYR A 127 -3.91 -11.15 -4.43
C TYR A 127 -4.17 -10.02 -3.45
N MET A 128 -3.24 -9.11 -3.34
CA MET A 128 -3.44 -7.83 -2.67
C MET A 128 -3.72 -6.76 -3.72
N THR A 129 -4.85 -6.10 -3.61
CA THR A 129 -5.22 -4.93 -4.39
C THR A 129 -5.06 -3.68 -3.55
N MET A 130 -4.25 -2.73 -4.04
CA MET A 130 -4.04 -1.43 -3.43
C MET A 130 -4.87 -0.40 -4.17
N LEU A 131 -5.63 0.41 -3.44
CA LEU A 131 -6.55 1.40 -3.97
C LEU A 131 -6.35 2.76 -3.29
N ALA A 132 -6.68 3.83 -4.01
CA ALA A 132 -6.79 5.15 -3.41
C ALA A 132 -7.79 5.12 -2.24
N PRO A 133 -7.61 5.94 -1.20
CA PRO A 133 -8.52 5.97 -0.06
C PRO A 133 -9.81 6.75 -0.41
N TYR A 134 -10.59 6.22 -1.35
CA TYR A 134 -11.75 6.88 -1.98
C TYR A 134 -12.91 7.22 -1.03
N MET A 135 -12.92 6.62 0.17
CA MET A 135 -13.87 6.96 1.23
C MET A 135 -13.30 7.99 2.22
N SER A 136 -12.05 8.42 2.04
CA SER A 136 -11.42 9.41 2.90
C SER A 136 -11.62 10.82 2.34
N GLN A 137 -12.11 11.73 3.19
CA GLN A 137 -12.30 13.14 2.80
C GLN A 137 -10.99 13.82 2.39
N SER A 138 -9.86 13.39 2.93
CA SER A 138 -8.55 13.97 2.61
C SER A 138 -8.15 13.76 1.16
N SER A 139 -8.45 12.57 0.59
CA SER A 139 -8.06 12.23 -0.79
C SER A 139 -8.83 13.06 -1.86
N VAL A 140 -10.00 13.57 -1.52
CA VAL A 140 -10.79 14.45 -2.44
C VAL A 140 -10.05 15.75 -2.74
N LYS A 141 -9.14 16.16 -1.87
CA LYS A 141 -8.33 17.39 -2.01
C LYS A 141 -6.96 17.14 -2.64
N TRP A 142 -6.66 15.95 -3.09
CA TRP A 142 -5.39 15.68 -3.74
C TRP A 142 -5.37 16.27 -5.17
N PRO A 143 -4.22 16.80 -5.63
CA PRO A 143 -4.09 17.41 -6.95
C PRO A 143 -4.03 16.38 -8.09
N GLY A 144 -4.39 15.15 -7.84
CA GLY A 144 -4.26 14.08 -8.80
C GLY A 144 -4.84 12.76 -8.32
N LEU A 145 -4.36 11.68 -8.90
CA LEU A 145 -4.88 10.34 -8.72
C LEU A 145 -3.81 9.36 -8.29
N MET A 146 -4.05 8.67 -7.19
CA MET A 146 -3.28 7.50 -6.83
C MET A 146 -3.59 6.34 -7.80
N VAL A 147 -2.55 5.79 -8.43
CA VAL A 147 -2.66 4.63 -9.32
C VAL A 147 -2.69 3.35 -8.49
N GLY A 148 -3.79 2.64 -8.55
CA GLY A 148 -3.95 1.36 -7.88
C GLY A 148 -3.09 0.26 -8.50
N GLY A 149 -2.91 -0.82 -7.76
CA GLY A 149 -2.17 -1.99 -8.22
C GLY A 149 -2.72 -3.28 -7.62
N ARG A 150 -2.49 -4.41 -8.31
CA ARG A 150 -2.87 -5.74 -7.86
C ARG A 150 -1.70 -6.70 -8.00
N MET A 151 -1.33 -7.39 -6.93
CA MET A 151 -0.16 -8.28 -6.91
C MET A 151 -0.41 -9.58 -6.15
N PRO A 152 0.16 -10.72 -6.61
CA PRO A 152 0.06 -12.01 -5.93
C PRO A 152 1.07 -12.06 -4.78
N ILE A 153 0.62 -11.79 -3.56
CA ILE A 153 1.50 -11.67 -2.37
C ILE A 153 2.01 -13.02 -1.83
N ASN A 154 1.46 -14.11 -2.30
CA ASN A 154 1.96 -15.45 -1.96
C ASN A 154 3.23 -15.84 -2.73
N ILE A 155 3.50 -15.20 -3.88
CA ILE A 155 4.66 -15.49 -4.73
C ILE A 155 5.53 -14.27 -5.03
N TRP A 156 4.99 -13.06 -4.89
CA TRP A 156 5.67 -11.81 -5.24
C TRP A 156 5.50 -10.73 -4.17
N PRO A 157 5.98 -10.96 -2.92
CA PRO A 157 5.93 -9.94 -1.89
C PRO A 157 6.88 -8.78 -2.23
N ARG A 158 6.33 -7.58 -2.30
CA ARG A 158 7.07 -6.34 -2.59
C ARG A 158 6.78 -5.31 -1.52
N ILE A 159 7.72 -4.38 -1.36
CA ILE A 159 7.47 -3.19 -0.56
C ILE A 159 6.24 -2.46 -1.11
N LEU A 160 5.41 -1.98 -0.21
CA LEU A 160 4.24 -1.21 -0.59
C LEU A 160 4.70 0.14 -1.14
N ASN A 161 4.38 0.39 -2.39
CA ASN A 161 4.60 1.69 -3.02
C ASN A 161 3.41 2.03 -3.90
N PHE A 162 3.15 3.28 -4.09
CA PHE A 162 2.15 3.72 -5.03
C PHE A 162 2.66 4.86 -5.91
N ALA A 163 2.18 4.84 -7.15
CA ALA A 163 2.36 5.93 -8.07
C ALA A 163 1.21 6.92 -7.91
N PHE A 164 1.54 8.20 -7.94
CA PHE A 164 0.57 9.27 -7.91
C PHE A 164 0.73 10.11 -9.17
N GLU A 165 -0.30 10.18 -10.00
CA GLU A 165 -0.37 11.01 -11.19
C GLU A 165 -0.83 12.40 -10.81
N TRP A 166 -0.03 13.41 -11.10
CA TRP A 166 -0.30 14.79 -10.75
C TRP A 166 -0.99 15.52 -11.89
N TYR A 167 -2.25 15.91 -11.71
CA TYR A 167 -3.07 16.55 -12.76
C TYR A 167 -3.17 18.05 -12.61
N ASP A 168 -3.25 18.56 -11.38
CA ASP A 168 -3.37 19.99 -11.09
C ASP A 168 -2.07 20.52 -10.49
N LEU A 169 -1.28 21.21 -11.33
CA LEU A 169 0.02 21.77 -10.92
C LEU A 169 -0.11 23.02 -10.04
N GLU A 170 -1.28 23.64 -9.99
CA GLU A 170 -1.53 24.80 -9.14
C GLU A 170 -1.83 24.41 -7.70
N GLN A 171 -2.05 23.13 -7.44
CA GLN A 171 -2.39 22.61 -6.13
C GLN A 171 -1.28 21.71 -5.58
N ASP A 172 -0.92 21.89 -4.30
CA ASP A 172 0.03 21.05 -3.60
C ASP A 172 -0.59 19.73 -3.14
N LEU A 173 0.19 18.65 -3.16
CA LEU A 173 -0.18 17.39 -2.50
C LEU A 173 0.17 17.51 -1.01
N ILE A 174 -0.86 17.45 -0.18
CA ILE A 174 -0.73 17.51 1.27
C ILE A 174 -1.09 16.16 1.87
N LEU A 175 -0.12 15.50 2.48
CA LEU A 175 -0.31 14.25 3.22
C LEU A 175 -0.07 14.53 4.70
N ARG A 176 -1.08 14.27 5.53
CA ARG A 176 -0.98 14.47 6.99
C ARG A 176 -0.80 13.15 7.70
N ARG A 177 0.03 13.15 8.73
CA ARG A 177 0.24 12.00 9.60
C ARG A 177 -1.10 11.50 10.17
N GLY A 178 -1.31 10.18 10.12
CA GLY A 178 -2.52 9.53 10.62
C GLY A 178 -3.72 9.58 9.67
N GLN A 179 -3.65 10.31 8.55
CA GLN A 179 -4.67 10.24 7.51
C GLN A 179 -4.54 8.96 6.68
N ASP A 180 -5.64 8.57 6.04
CA ASP A 180 -5.65 7.42 5.13
C ASP A 180 -4.75 7.69 3.94
N LEU A 181 -3.77 6.81 3.71
CA LEU A 181 -2.86 6.87 2.58
C LEU A 181 -3.35 5.99 1.43
N CYS A 182 -3.74 4.76 1.74
CA CYS A 182 -4.32 3.84 0.78
C CYS A 182 -5.18 2.78 1.47
N TYR A 183 -6.03 2.13 0.69
CA TYR A 183 -6.77 0.95 1.11
C TYR A 183 -6.19 -0.30 0.47
N LEU A 184 -6.19 -1.39 1.25
CA LEU A 184 -5.79 -2.71 0.79
C LEU A 184 -6.99 -3.65 0.84
N TYR A 185 -7.16 -4.43 -0.22
CA TYR A 185 -8.12 -5.51 -0.30
C TYR A 185 -7.39 -6.81 -0.63
N PHE A 186 -7.74 -7.88 0.06
CA PHE A 186 -7.11 -9.20 -0.12
C PHE A 186 -8.10 -10.17 -0.75
N GLU A 187 -7.84 -10.53 -2.01
CA GLU A 187 -8.63 -11.48 -2.77
C GLU A 187 -8.09 -12.89 -2.58
N THR A 188 -8.83 -13.72 -1.88
CA THR A 188 -8.51 -15.13 -1.65
C THR A 188 -9.22 -16.02 -2.68
N GLU A 189 -8.77 -17.26 -2.86
CA GLU A 189 -9.40 -18.20 -3.80
C GLU A 189 -10.89 -18.47 -3.50
N ASN A 190 -11.28 -18.40 -2.25
CA ASN A 190 -12.65 -18.61 -1.84
C ASN A 190 -13.31 -17.29 -1.46
N LEU A 191 -14.34 -16.89 -2.18
CA LEU A 191 -15.12 -15.67 -1.93
C LEU A 191 -15.69 -15.55 -0.50
N ARG A 192 -15.83 -16.65 0.21
CA ARG A 192 -16.28 -16.66 1.61
C ARG A 192 -15.14 -16.54 2.62
N SER A 193 -13.88 -16.62 2.16
CA SER A 193 -12.74 -16.47 3.06
C SER A 193 -12.48 -14.99 3.33
N LYS A 194 -12.00 -14.69 4.54
CA LYS A 194 -11.63 -13.32 4.93
C LYS A 194 -10.18 -13.29 5.34
N ALA A 195 -9.48 -12.26 4.89
CA ALA A 195 -8.11 -12.01 5.30
C ALA A 195 -8.04 -11.66 6.78
N LYS A 196 -7.06 -12.22 7.47
CA LYS A 196 -6.70 -11.88 8.84
C LYS A 196 -5.26 -11.42 8.86
N LEU A 197 -5.03 -10.15 9.15
CA LEU A 197 -3.69 -9.61 9.26
C LEU A 197 -3.02 -10.05 10.57
N MET A 198 -1.72 -10.34 10.47
CA MET A 198 -0.87 -10.66 11.60
C MET A 198 0.54 -10.11 11.36
N GLU A 199 1.15 -9.54 12.39
CA GLU A 199 2.57 -9.18 12.31
C GLU A 199 3.43 -10.44 12.33
N ILE A 200 4.42 -10.48 11.43
CA ILE A 200 5.31 -11.63 11.27
C ILE A 200 6.78 -11.21 11.40
N GLU A 201 7.63 -12.20 11.64
CA GLU A 201 9.07 -12.02 11.63
C GLU A 201 9.62 -11.93 10.21
N ASN A 202 10.54 -11.00 9.98
CA ASN A 202 11.33 -10.92 8.76
C ASN A 202 12.51 -11.90 8.88
N THR A 203 12.25 -13.21 8.73
CA THR A 203 13.23 -14.26 8.88
C THR A 203 14.33 -14.18 7.82
N LYS A 204 15.49 -14.77 8.10
CA LYS A 204 16.61 -14.83 7.15
C LYS A 204 16.20 -15.48 5.83
N GLU A 205 15.46 -16.60 5.89
CA GLU A 205 14.94 -17.30 4.72
C GLU A 205 14.02 -16.41 3.87
N LEU A 206 13.14 -15.63 4.52
CA LEU A 206 12.29 -14.66 3.85
C LEU A 206 13.09 -13.53 3.19
N GLN A 207 14.12 -13.02 3.86
CA GLN A 207 15.02 -12.00 3.31
C GLN A 207 15.77 -12.51 2.07
N GLU A 208 16.30 -13.73 2.12
CA GLU A 208 16.98 -14.37 0.99
C GLU A 208 16.03 -14.58 -0.19
N TYR A 209 14.81 -15.04 0.06
CA TYR A 209 13.79 -15.19 -0.96
C TYR A 209 13.46 -13.84 -1.62
N ARG A 210 13.18 -12.81 -0.84
CA ARG A 210 12.86 -11.47 -1.33
C ARG A 210 13.99 -10.87 -2.16
N SER A 211 15.23 -10.98 -1.68
CA SER A 211 16.40 -10.50 -2.40
C SER A 211 16.58 -11.22 -3.73
N GLY A 212 16.35 -12.53 -3.75
CA GLY A 212 16.39 -13.34 -4.96
C GLY A 212 15.35 -12.96 -6.00
N ILE A 213 14.12 -12.59 -5.60
CA ILE A 213 13.09 -12.14 -6.54
C ILE A 213 13.23 -10.66 -6.91
N ALA A 214 13.77 -9.81 -6.06
CA ALA A 214 13.93 -8.39 -6.34
C ALA A 214 14.89 -8.11 -7.51
N SER A 215 15.90 -8.95 -7.70
CA SER A 215 16.86 -8.86 -8.81
C SER A 215 16.33 -9.40 -10.14
N THR A 216 15.30 -10.25 -10.10
CA THR A 216 14.79 -10.99 -11.27
C THR A 216 14.22 -10.08 -12.39
N PRO A 217 13.50 -8.95 -12.12
CA PRO A 217 12.96 -8.07 -13.16
C PRO A 217 14.01 -7.51 -14.13
N LYS A 218 15.26 -7.38 -13.69
CA LYS A 218 16.37 -6.87 -14.54
C LYS A 218 16.73 -7.83 -15.69
N PHE A 219 16.35 -9.10 -15.57
CA PHE A 219 16.75 -10.17 -16.48
C PHE A 219 15.56 -10.82 -17.21
N MET A 220 14.34 -10.42 -16.93
CA MET A 220 13.12 -11.02 -17.50
C MET A 220 12.22 -9.99 -18.14
N SER A 221 11.89 -10.23 -19.41
CA SER A 221 11.02 -9.36 -20.20
C SER A 221 9.51 -9.68 -20.04
N ASN A 222 9.17 -10.77 -19.33
CA ASN A 222 7.82 -11.30 -19.28
C ASN A 222 7.39 -11.55 -17.81
N THR A 223 6.26 -10.97 -17.43
CA THR A 223 5.68 -11.09 -16.08
C THR A 223 5.38 -12.54 -15.67
N PHE A 224 4.97 -13.39 -16.60
CA PHE A 224 4.71 -14.83 -16.34
C PHE A 224 5.97 -15.57 -15.93
N SER A 225 7.06 -15.42 -16.68
CA SER A 225 8.35 -16.03 -16.35
C SER A 225 8.88 -15.57 -15.00
N LEU A 226 8.59 -14.32 -14.65
CA LEU A 226 8.92 -13.73 -13.37
C LEU A 226 8.21 -14.45 -12.22
N PHE A 227 6.90 -14.62 -12.34
CA PHE A 227 6.09 -15.30 -11.31
C PHE A 227 6.40 -16.80 -11.21
N GLU A 228 6.62 -17.49 -12.32
CA GLU A 228 7.07 -18.87 -12.31
C GLU A 228 8.40 -19.06 -11.60
N THR A 229 9.37 -18.17 -11.86
CA THR A 229 10.68 -18.21 -11.20
C THR A 229 10.55 -17.92 -9.69
N ALA A 230 9.73 -16.95 -9.33
CA ALA A 230 9.46 -16.64 -7.94
C ALA A 230 8.80 -17.83 -7.22
N LEU A 231 7.82 -18.47 -7.85
CA LEU A 231 7.13 -19.63 -7.30
C LEU A 231 8.09 -20.82 -7.09
N LYS A 232 8.99 -21.11 -8.05
CA LYS A 232 9.99 -22.18 -7.92
C LYS A 232 10.98 -21.95 -6.78
N ARG A 233 11.28 -20.70 -6.46
CA ARG A 233 12.21 -20.31 -5.38
C ARG A 233 11.52 -20.12 -4.03
N ARG A 234 10.20 -20.12 -4.02
CA ARG A 234 9.42 -19.83 -2.84
C ARG A 234 9.62 -20.87 -1.74
N PRO A 235 9.93 -20.48 -0.50
CA PRO A 235 9.88 -21.37 0.66
C PRO A 235 8.49 -21.99 0.83
N LYS A 236 8.44 -23.20 1.38
CA LYS A 236 7.15 -23.87 1.65
C LYS A 236 6.29 -23.08 2.62
N LYS A 237 6.92 -22.40 3.59
CA LYS A 237 6.24 -21.58 4.58
C LYS A 237 6.92 -20.21 4.64
N LEU A 238 6.12 -19.15 4.48
CA LEU A 238 6.57 -17.76 4.56
C LEU A 238 6.22 -17.13 5.90
N LEU A 239 5.10 -17.54 6.51
CA LEU A 239 4.57 -16.89 7.69
C LEU A 239 5.17 -17.48 8.97
N VAL A 240 5.95 -16.68 9.67
CA VAL A 240 6.40 -16.93 11.05
C VAL A 240 5.85 -15.80 11.91
N LYS A 241 4.94 -16.13 12.83
CA LYS A 241 4.30 -15.14 13.69
C LYS A 241 5.36 -14.52 14.61
N LYS A 242 5.34 -13.19 14.71
CA LYS A 242 6.17 -12.47 15.67
C LYS A 242 5.68 -12.78 17.08
N ASN A 243 6.58 -13.29 17.92
CA ASN A 243 6.30 -13.47 19.34
C ASN A 243 6.40 -12.09 19.99
N ASN A 244 5.29 -11.59 20.53
CA ASN A 244 5.34 -10.43 21.41
C ASN A 244 5.95 -10.91 22.74
N GLU A 245 7.22 -10.59 22.97
CA GLU A 245 7.83 -10.67 24.29
C GLU A 245 7.24 -9.62 25.23
#